data_6263432db1ecf631f5c10355de4a643b
#
_entry.id   6263432db1ecf631f5c10355de4a643b
#
_cell.length_a   1.000
_cell.length_b   1.000
_cell.length_c   1.000
_cell.angle_alpha   90.00
_cell.angle_beta   90.00
_cell.angle_gamma   90.00
#
_symmetry.space_group_name_H-M   'P 1'
#
loop_
_entity.id
_entity.type
_entity.pdbx_description
1 polymer ?
#
loop_
_entity_poly.entity_id
_entity_poly.type
_entity_poly.pdbx_seq_one_letter_code
_entity_poly.pdbx_strand_id
1 'polypeptide(L)'
;VLFRSGIYMEDEVYSSLPNEYIESIRGMVDKIIFNVEADNSALYNQIMGTDVGGFDLMKKSISDCVSSGLTVETHVVPMRINFNHLKSIFEMCYQLGVSKVSILRLVLQGRALENLPLVKLSSEDNREVTKMIKTLNDAYRGKVRIGLPYSDSNCRIYCKAASDKINVRYDGNVYPCEVFKDDILNSLLGCEPDNVWNDSFYHIYQNSPYLNVVRRRIEAFKKEDGNETCYGQFKMVSL
;
A
#
# COMPACT_ATOMS: atom_id res chain seq x y z
N VAL A 1 -1.52 -4.16 13.09
CA VAL A 1 -2.11 -2.79 13.08
C VAL A 1 -1.37 -1.94 12.07
N LEU A 2 -2.09 -1.16 11.28
CA LEU A 2 -1.56 -0.26 10.27
C LEU A 2 -1.69 1.20 10.73
N PHE A 3 -0.57 1.87 10.92
CA PHE A 3 -0.50 3.32 11.15
C PHE A 3 -0.03 4.02 9.87
N ARG A 4 -0.89 4.82 9.27
CA ARG A 4 -0.54 5.46 7.99
C ARG A 4 0.50 6.54 8.13
N SER A 5 0.40 7.39 9.14
CA SER A 5 1.28 8.54 9.33
C SER A 5 2.34 8.36 10.42
N GLY A 6 2.10 7.47 11.39
CA GLY A 6 2.92 7.38 12.61
C GLY A 6 2.78 8.61 13.51
N ILE A 7 1.77 9.43 13.29
CA ILE A 7 1.47 10.64 14.04
C ILE A 7 0.18 10.42 14.83
N TYR A 8 0.22 10.76 16.09
CA TYR A 8 -0.92 10.81 17.00
C TYR A 8 -1.43 12.23 17.09
N MET A 9 -2.73 12.39 17.21
CA MET A 9 -3.35 13.70 17.38
C MET A 9 -4.37 13.61 18.52
N GLU A 10 -4.22 14.49 19.50
CA GLU A 10 -5.15 14.68 20.61
C GLU A 10 -5.30 16.18 20.84
N ASP A 11 -6.54 16.64 20.97
CA ASP A 11 -6.87 18.05 21.16
C ASP A 11 -6.16 19.02 20.19
N GLU A 12 -6.11 18.64 18.90
CA GLU A 12 -5.41 19.36 17.84
C GLU A 12 -3.87 19.43 17.98
N VAL A 13 -3.28 18.71 18.92
CA VAL A 13 -1.83 18.62 19.11
C VAL A 13 -1.30 17.37 18.44
N TYR A 14 -0.34 17.56 17.55
CA TYR A 14 0.37 16.45 16.87
C TYR A 14 1.56 15.99 17.70
N SER A 15 1.67 14.67 17.90
CA SER A 15 2.78 14.03 18.63
C SER A 15 3.20 12.72 17.97
N SER A 16 4.33 12.15 18.42
CA SER A 16 4.62 10.74 18.19
C SER A 16 3.62 9.87 18.96
N LEU A 17 3.56 8.56 18.64
CA LEU A 17 2.71 7.63 19.37
C LEU A 17 3.07 7.67 20.87
N PRO A 18 2.10 7.89 21.76
CA PRO A 18 2.35 7.90 23.21
C PRO A 18 2.87 6.55 23.69
N ASN A 19 3.82 6.55 24.63
CA ASN A 19 4.38 5.30 25.18
C ASN A 19 3.29 4.42 25.82
N GLU A 20 2.32 5.03 26.49
CA GLU A 20 1.18 4.34 27.10
C GLU A 20 0.36 3.57 26.04
N TYR A 21 0.18 4.17 24.87
CA TYR A 21 -0.48 3.50 23.76
C TYR A 21 0.36 2.34 23.22
N ILE A 22 1.68 2.56 23.03
CA ILE A 22 2.60 1.50 22.56
C ILE A 22 2.59 0.31 23.54
N GLU A 23 2.65 0.55 24.83
CA GLU A 23 2.57 -0.50 25.84
C GLU A 23 1.22 -1.19 25.88
N SER A 24 0.12 -0.46 25.65
CA SER A 24 -1.23 -1.04 25.64
C SER A 24 -1.46 -2.04 24.51
N ILE A 25 -0.81 -1.85 23.35
CA ILE A 25 -0.92 -2.75 22.20
C ILE A 25 0.12 -3.87 22.21
N ARG A 26 1.14 -3.77 23.06
CA ARG A 26 2.20 -4.76 23.21
C ARG A 26 1.61 -6.10 23.66
N GLY A 27 1.88 -7.14 22.92
CA GLY A 27 1.31 -8.47 23.12
C GLY A 27 -0.10 -8.68 22.53
N MET A 28 -0.76 -7.61 22.07
CA MET A 28 -2.04 -7.71 21.34
C MET A 28 -1.86 -7.79 19.83
N VAL A 29 -0.71 -7.33 19.32
CA VAL A 29 -0.42 -7.29 17.88
C VAL A 29 0.91 -7.99 17.59
N ASP A 30 0.97 -8.74 16.50
CA ASP A 30 2.21 -9.39 16.06
C ASP A 30 3.21 -8.38 15.47
N LYS A 31 2.71 -7.32 14.90
CA LYS A 31 3.50 -6.27 14.26
C LYS A 31 2.72 -4.98 14.06
N ILE A 32 3.48 -3.91 13.90
CA ILE A 32 2.98 -2.58 13.54
C ILE A 32 3.55 -2.18 12.18
N ILE A 33 2.75 -1.49 11.36
CA ILE A 33 3.16 -1.12 10.01
C ILE A 33 2.97 0.39 9.84
N PHE A 34 4.04 1.07 9.41
CA PHE A 34 4.02 2.50 9.07
C PHE A 34 4.17 2.71 7.58
N ASN A 35 3.57 3.78 7.05
CA ASN A 35 3.89 4.26 5.71
C ASN A 35 5.07 5.23 5.82
N VAL A 36 6.11 4.99 5.01
CA VAL A 36 7.34 5.81 4.98
C VAL A 36 7.64 6.16 3.53
N GLU A 37 7.18 7.34 3.10
CA GLU A 37 7.24 7.76 1.70
C GLU A 37 8.39 8.74 1.43
N ALA A 38 9.14 9.15 2.46
CA ALA A 38 10.18 10.16 2.39
C ALA A 38 11.36 9.86 3.32
N ASP A 39 12.53 10.41 3.00
CA ASP A 39 13.77 10.34 3.79
C ASP A 39 14.14 11.69 4.44
N ASN A 40 13.33 12.72 4.21
CA ASN A 40 13.53 14.06 4.78
C ASN A 40 12.20 14.81 4.93
N SER A 41 12.22 15.86 5.77
CA SER A 41 11.01 16.63 6.11
C SER A 41 10.41 17.36 4.91
N ALA A 42 11.23 17.89 4.00
CA ALA A 42 10.73 18.65 2.85
C ALA A 42 9.90 17.75 1.92
N LEU A 43 10.43 16.57 1.57
CA LEU A 43 9.75 15.60 0.74
C LEU A 43 8.50 15.04 1.46
N TYR A 44 8.62 14.77 2.78
CA TYR A 44 7.49 14.31 3.59
C TYR A 44 6.34 15.30 3.57
N ASN A 45 6.62 16.58 3.84
CA ASN A 45 5.62 17.64 3.86
C ASN A 45 4.94 17.81 2.50
N GLN A 46 5.71 17.71 1.41
CA GLN A 46 5.17 17.79 0.05
C GLN A 46 4.22 16.63 -0.26
N ILE A 47 4.55 15.40 0.15
CA ILE A 47 3.71 14.21 -0.08
C ILE A 47 2.47 14.23 0.80
N MET A 48 2.62 14.57 2.07
CA MET A 48 1.53 14.56 3.06
C MET A 48 0.63 15.79 2.95
N GLY A 49 1.13 16.89 2.39
CA GLY A 49 0.41 18.16 2.30
C GLY A 49 0.28 18.86 3.67
N THR A 50 1.29 18.72 4.52
CA THR A 50 1.30 19.27 5.89
C THR A 50 2.71 19.70 6.29
N ASP A 51 2.81 20.65 7.21
CA ASP A 51 4.07 21.16 7.76
C ASP A 51 4.03 21.19 9.31
N VAL A 52 3.65 20.09 9.91
CA VAL A 52 3.51 19.95 11.37
C VAL A 52 4.67 19.17 12.00
N GLY A 53 5.84 19.13 11.38
CA GLY A 53 6.97 18.34 11.87
C GLY A 53 6.74 16.82 11.80
N GLY A 54 5.81 16.39 10.96
CA GLY A 54 5.33 15.01 10.92
C GLY A 54 6.41 13.98 10.56
N PHE A 55 7.44 14.37 9.83
CA PHE A 55 8.57 13.48 9.52
C PHE A 55 9.31 13.01 10.78
N ASP A 56 9.63 13.95 11.67
CA ASP A 56 10.35 13.62 12.91
C ASP A 56 9.45 12.88 13.89
N LEU A 57 8.17 13.23 13.95
CA LEU A 57 7.17 12.52 14.75
C LEU A 57 7.02 11.06 14.29
N MET A 58 6.95 10.82 12.98
CA MET A 58 6.91 9.47 12.40
C MET A 58 8.17 8.66 12.78
N LYS A 59 9.36 9.24 12.59
CA LYS A 59 10.62 8.59 12.94
C LYS A 59 10.69 8.22 14.42
N LYS A 60 10.25 9.17 15.28
CA LYS A 60 10.19 8.94 16.72
C LYS A 60 9.24 7.80 17.06
N SER A 61 8.03 7.76 16.48
CA SER A 61 7.07 6.67 16.68
C SER A 61 7.64 5.31 16.28
N ILE A 62 8.34 5.24 15.14
CA ILE A 62 9.01 4.00 14.69
C ILE A 62 10.07 3.57 15.70
N SER A 63 10.93 4.50 16.13
CA SER A 63 12.00 4.24 17.08
C SER A 63 11.47 3.77 18.45
N ASP A 64 10.42 4.43 18.95
CA ASP A 64 9.79 4.08 20.23
C ASP A 64 9.15 2.68 20.16
N CYS A 65 8.45 2.34 19.05
CA CYS A 65 7.90 1.01 18.84
C CYS A 65 8.98 -0.08 18.80
N VAL A 66 10.08 0.15 18.07
CA VAL A 66 11.21 -0.79 18.00
C VAL A 66 11.84 -0.96 19.39
N SER A 67 12.07 0.15 20.11
CA SER A 67 12.67 0.14 21.46
C SER A 67 11.80 -0.59 22.48
N SER A 68 10.47 -0.57 22.30
CA SER A 68 9.52 -1.33 23.11
C SER A 68 9.44 -2.82 22.75
N GLY A 69 10.22 -3.29 21.78
CA GLY A 69 10.27 -4.69 21.35
C GLY A 69 9.17 -5.10 20.39
N LEU A 70 8.41 -4.15 19.84
CA LEU A 70 7.43 -4.43 18.78
C LEU A 70 8.14 -4.72 17.45
N THR A 71 7.64 -5.69 16.70
CA THR A 71 8.06 -5.88 15.31
C THR A 71 7.52 -4.76 14.44
N VAL A 72 8.41 -3.94 13.87
CA VAL A 72 8.02 -2.84 12.98
C VAL A 72 8.31 -3.21 11.53
N GLU A 73 7.30 -3.05 10.67
CA GLU A 73 7.44 -3.11 9.22
C GLU A 73 7.06 -1.73 8.63
N THR A 74 7.53 -1.44 7.42
CA THR A 74 7.14 -0.22 6.70
C THR A 74 6.63 -0.53 5.31
N HIS A 75 5.73 0.32 4.82
CA HIS A 75 5.28 0.37 3.45
C HIS A 75 5.85 1.60 2.77
N VAL A 76 6.33 1.44 1.55
CA VAL A 76 6.80 2.50 0.67
C VAL A 76 6.11 2.35 -0.67
N VAL A 77 5.57 3.43 -1.21
CA VAL A 77 5.01 3.48 -2.56
C VAL A 77 5.93 4.30 -3.44
N PRO A 78 6.65 3.70 -4.39
CA PRO A 78 7.43 4.47 -5.35
C PRO A 78 6.52 5.36 -6.21
N MET A 79 6.82 6.64 -6.20
CA MET A 79 6.16 7.68 -6.98
C MET A 79 7.23 8.52 -7.70
N ARG A 80 6.85 9.26 -8.73
CA ARG A 80 7.80 10.12 -9.45
C ARG A 80 8.53 11.12 -8.55
N ILE A 81 7.86 11.58 -7.50
CA ILE A 81 8.41 12.54 -6.54
C ILE A 81 9.44 11.91 -5.58
N ASN A 82 9.36 10.59 -5.30
CA ASN A 82 10.19 9.95 -4.27
C ASN A 82 11.04 8.77 -4.74
N PHE A 83 10.91 8.28 -5.98
CA PHE A 83 11.60 7.04 -6.37
C PHE A 83 13.13 7.16 -6.31
N ASN A 84 13.69 8.36 -6.54
CA ASN A 84 15.12 8.63 -6.39
C ASN A 84 15.60 8.59 -4.92
N HIS A 85 14.68 8.67 -3.97
CA HIS A 85 14.92 8.61 -2.52
C HIS A 85 14.82 7.21 -1.93
N LEU A 86 14.45 6.20 -2.72
CA LEU A 86 14.22 4.84 -2.20
C LEU A 86 15.44 4.28 -1.44
N LYS A 87 16.65 4.52 -1.92
CA LYS A 87 17.87 4.07 -1.23
C LYS A 87 18.00 4.70 0.16
N SER A 88 17.80 6.00 0.28
CA SER A 88 17.90 6.73 1.54
C SER A 88 16.76 6.35 2.49
N ILE A 89 15.54 6.12 1.96
CA ILE A 89 14.41 5.62 2.73
C ILE A 89 14.73 4.24 3.32
N PHE A 90 15.31 3.32 2.53
CA PHE A 90 15.72 2.00 3.00
C PHE A 90 16.80 2.08 4.08
N GLU A 91 17.82 2.91 3.86
CA GLU A 91 18.87 3.13 4.85
C GLU A 91 18.31 3.67 6.17
N MET A 92 17.44 4.67 6.11
CA MET A 92 16.77 5.22 7.28
C MET A 92 15.93 4.15 8.01
N CYS A 93 15.13 3.36 7.29
CA CYS A 93 14.36 2.27 7.87
C CYS A 93 15.26 1.24 8.57
N TYR A 94 16.38 0.89 7.94
CA TYR A 94 17.36 -0.03 8.52
C TYR A 94 17.96 0.53 9.81
N GLN A 95 18.37 1.80 9.81
CA GLN A 95 18.93 2.47 10.99
C GLN A 95 17.92 2.59 12.13
N LEU A 96 16.63 2.73 11.82
CA LEU A 96 15.54 2.75 12.80
C LEU A 96 15.16 1.35 13.33
N GLY A 97 15.79 0.28 12.84
CA GLY A 97 15.52 -1.09 13.29
C GLY A 97 14.26 -1.74 12.68
N VAL A 98 13.79 -1.22 11.54
CA VAL A 98 12.65 -1.80 10.81
C VAL A 98 13.02 -3.20 10.30
N SER A 99 12.16 -4.18 10.54
CA SER A 99 12.39 -5.59 10.17
C SER A 99 12.10 -5.90 8.70
N LYS A 100 11.20 -5.12 8.07
CA LYS A 100 10.79 -5.31 6.69
C LYS A 100 10.31 -4.01 6.06
N VAL A 101 10.76 -3.74 4.84
CA VAL A 101 10.24 -2.68 3.99
C VAL A 101 9.48 -3.31 2.82
N SER A 102 8.18 -3.08 2.77
CA SER A 102 7.33 -3.55 1.65
C SER A 102 7.15 -2.44 0.64
N ILE A 103 7.59 -2.69 -0.59
CA ILE A 103 7.41 -1.77 -1.70
C ILE A 103 6.08 -2.09 -2.37
N LEU A 104 5.16 -1.17 -2.29
CA LEU A 104 3.81 -1.32 -2.82
C LEU A 104 3.68 -0.62 -4.18
N ARG A 105 2.75 -1.11 -5.00
CA ARG A 105 2.39 -0.41 -6.23
C ARG A 105 1.47 0.76 -5.91
N LEU A 106 1.70 1.88 -6.59
CA LEU A 106 0.77 3.00 -6.56
C LEU A 106 -0.59 2.58 -7.12
N VAL A 107 -1.64 2.87 -6.38
CA VAL A 107 -3.03 2.76 -6.84
C VAL A 107 -3.52 4.17 -7.18
N LEU A 108 -3.91 4.38 -8.43
CA LEU A 108 -4.40 5.69 -8.91
C LEU A 108 -5.84 5.89 -8.44
N GLN A 109 -6.01 6.41 -7.25
CA GLN A 109 -7.30 6.73 -6.61
C GLN A 109 -7.21 8.01 -5.78
N GLY A 110 -8.32 8.72 -5.62
CA GLY A 110 -8.40 9.95 -4.82
C GLY A 110 -7.33 10.96 -5.21
N ARG A 111 -6.60 11.50 -4.26
CA ARG A 111 -5.56 12.52 -4.50
C ARG A 111 -4.48 12.10 -5.50
N ALA A 112 -4.26 10.80 -5.70
CA ALA A 112 -3.28 10.35 -6.70
C ALA A 112 -3.73 10.66 -8.14
N LEU A 113 -5.02 10.64 -8.42
CA LEU A 113 -5.57 11.05 -9.73
C LEU A 113 -5.41 12.55 -9.99
N GLU A 114 -5.56 13.37 -8.94
CA GLU A 114 -5.42 14.82 -9.02
C GLU A 114 -3.95 15.26 -9.20
N ASN A 115 -3.00 14.41 -8.77
CA ASN A 115 -1.57 14.70 -8.74
C ASN A 115 -0.74 13.78 -9.66
N LEU A 116 -1.30 13.29 -10.76
CA LEU A 116 -0.65 12.36 -11.69
C LEU A 116 0.78 12.76 -12.08
N PRO A 117 1.11 14.04 -12.39
CA PRO A 117 2.46 14.45 -12.75
C PRO A 117 3.51 14.21 -11.65
N LEU A 118 3.08 14.22 -10.39
CA LEU A 118 3.96 14.02 -9.22
C LEU A 118 4.07 12.56 -8.80
N VAL A 119 3.04 11.76 -9.06
CA VAL A 119 2.95 10.41 -8.50
C VAL A 119 3.15 9.31 -9.54
N LYS A 120 2.74 9.51 -10.80
CA LYS A 120 2.79 8.48 -11.83
C LYS A 120 4.21 8.30 -12.36
N LEU A 121 4.75 7.11 -12.21
CA LEU A 121 6.01 6.70 -12.83
C LEU A 121 5.82 6.46 -14.33
N SER A 122 6.79 6.89 -15.13
CA SER A 122 6.91 6.49 -16.53
C SER A 122 7.35 5.02 -16.64
N SER A 123 7.27 4.44 -17.83
CA SER A 123 7.82 3.09 -18.08
C SER A 123 9.33 3.03 -17.83
N GLU A 124 10.05 4.11 -18.03
CA GLU A 124 11.47 4.21 -17.76
C GLU A 124 11.75 4.26 -16.26
N ASP A 125 11.05 5.15 -15.52
CA ASP A 125 11.13 5.22 -14.05
C ASP A 125 10.83 3.86 -13.42
N ASN A 126 9.82 3.14 -13.90
CA ASN A 126 9.49 1.79 -13.41
C ASN A 126 10.63 0.79 -13.62
N ARG A 127 11.35 0.86 -14.76
CA ARG A 127 12.53 0.02 -14.99
C ARG A 127 13.67 0.37 -14.03
N GLU A 128 13.87 1.66 -13.75
CA GLU A 128 14.88 2.11 -12.79
C GLU A 128 14.53 1.68 -11.36
N VAL A 129 13.28 1.86 -10.95
CA VAL A 129 12.78 1.38 -9.66
C VAL A 129 13.02 -0.13 -9.52
N THR A 130 12.72 -0.92 -10.55
CA THR A 130 12.94 -2.37 -10.52
C THR A 130 14.43 -2.72 -10.35
N LYS A 131 15.34 -2.04 -11.06
CA LYS A 131 16.78 -2.22 -10.91
C LYS A 131 17.26 -1.84 -9.51
N MET A 132 16.78 -0.70 -8.99
CA MET A 132 17.12 -0.21 -7.66
C MET A 132 16.66 -1.19 -6.57
N ILE A 133 15.44 -1.72 -6.68
CA ILE A 133 14.91 -2.73 -5.75
C ILE A 133 15.77 -3.97 -5.71
N LYS A 134 16.24 -4.45 -6.87
CA LYS A 134 17.16 -5.59 -6.95
C LYS A 134 18.45 -5.30 -6.19
N THR A 135 19.05 -4.12 -6.43
CA THR A 135 20.27 -3.69 -5.73
C THR A 135 20.03 -3.58 -4.21
N LEU A 136 18.90 -3.03 -3.78
CA LEU A 136 18.54 -2.93 -2.37
C LEU A 136 18.33 -4.32 -1.74
N ASN A 137 17.68 -5.23 -2.45
CA ASN A 137 17.49 -6.61 -1.98
C ASN A 137 18.83 -7.33 -1.73
N ASP A 138 19.79 -7.12 -2.61
CA ASP A 138 21.13 -7.69 -2.43
C ASP A 138 21.90 -7.01 -1.29
N ALA A 139 21.83 -5.68 -1.17
CA ALA A 139 22.53 -4.92 -0.14
C ALA A 139 22.00 -5.16 1.28
N TYR A 140 20.69 -5.37 1.42
CA TYR A 140 20.02 -5.58 2.71
C TYR A 140 19.64 -7.02 2.99
N ARG A 141 20.15 -7.98 2.20
CA ARG A 141 19.90 -9.41 2.39
C ARG A 141 20.24 -9.86 3.82
N GLY A 142 19.25 -10.47 4.50
CA GLY A 142 19.38 -10.92 5.88
C GLY A 142 19.30 -9.82 6.95
N LYS A 143 19.13 -8.55 6.55
CA LYS A 143 19.00 -7.40 7.45
C LYS A 143 17.58 -6.85 7.45
N VAL A 144 17.09 -6.44 6.28
CA VAL A 144 15.73 -5.97 6.08
C VAL A 144 15.10 -6.77 4.96
N ARG A 145 13.91 -7.31 5.18
CA ARG A 145 13.19 -8.02 4.13
C ARG A 145 12.51 -7.04 3.19
N ILE A 146 12.58 -7.29 1.88
CA ILE A 146 11.79 -6.57 0.89
C ILE A 146 10.52 -7.35 0.60
N GLY A 147 9.37 -6.69 0.82
CA GLY A 147 8.05 -7.27 0.58
C GLY A 147 7.58 -7.09 -0.87
N LEU A 148 6.72 -8.01 -1.33
CA LEU A 148 6.00 -7.92 -2.60
C LEU A 148 5.16 -6.63 -2.69
N PRO A 149 4.83 -6.13 -3.92
CA PRO A 149 4.82 -6.83 -5.20
C PRO A 149 6.05 -6.68 -6.09
N TYR A 150 7.07 -5.96 -5.69
CA TYR A 150 8.30 -5.82 -6.48
C TYR A 150 9.32 -6.91 -6.16
N SER A 151 8.91 -8.15 -5.99
CA SER A 151 9.84 -9.27 -5.91
C SER A 151 10.36 -9.66 -7.29
N ASP A 152 11.52 -10.32 -7.31
CA ASP A 152 12.24 -10.75 -8.51
C ASP A 152 11.30 -11.43 -9.52
N SER A 153 11.21 -10.87 -10.69
CA SER A 153 10.09 -10.92 -11.61
C SER A 153 10.03 -12.13 -12.56
N ASN A 154 10.51 -13.28 -12.17
CA ASN A 154 10.16 -14.52 -12.87
C ASN A 154 8.78 -15.08 -12.45
N CYS A 155 8.18 -14.50 -11.45
CA CYS A 155 6.83 -14.86 -11.01
C CYS A 155 5.82 -13.96 -11.71
N ARG A 156 5.13 -14.47 -12.71
CA ARG A 156 3.97 -13.78 -13.31
C ARG A 156 2.92 -13.59 -12.23
N ILE A 157 2.79 -12.37 -11.72
CA ILE A 157 1.80 -12.04 -10.71
C ILE A 157 0.46 -11.82 -11.42
N TYR A 158 -0.38 -12.82 -11.41
CA TYR A 158 -1.76 -12.69 -11.89
C TYR A 158 -2.60 -11.85 -10.92
N CYS A 159 -3.53 -11.07 -11.45
CA CYS A 159 -4.51 -10.37 -10.64
C CYS A 159 -5.37 -11.40 -9.87
N LYS A 160 -5.40 -11.26 -8.55
CA LYS A 160 -6.13 -12.15 -7.63
C LYS A 160 -7.45 -11.57 -7.15
N ALA A 161 -7.87 -10.43 -7.69
CA ALA A 161 -9.12 -9.79 -7.33
C ALA A 161 -10.31 -10.72 -7.61
N ALA A 162 -11.27 -10.72 -6.72
CA ALA A 162 -12.47 -11.56 -6.75
C ALA A 162 -12.24 -13.08 -6.65
N SER A 163 -10.98 -13.55 -6.59
CA SER A 163 -10.63 -14.97 -6.41
C SER A 163 -9.94 -15.19 -5.06
N ASP A 164 -8.63 -14.95 -4.99
CA ASP A 164 -7.84 -15.14 -3.77
C ASP A 164 -7.85 -13.90 -2.87
N LYS A 165 -8.41 -12.79 -3.35
CA LYS A 165 -8.48 -11.52 -2.65
C LYS A 165 -9.88 -10.92 -2.76
N ILE A 166 -10.45 -10.66 -1.60
CA ILE A 166 -11.75 -9.98 -1.42
C ILE A 166 -11.54 -8.88 -0.37
N ASN A 167 -12.21 -7.78 -0.53
CA ASN A 167 -12.26 -6.69 0.44
C ASN A 167 -13.71 -6.49 0.89
N VAL A 168 -13.96 -6.57 2.19
CA VAL A 168 -15.24 -6.17 2.79
C VAL A 168 -15.03 -4.82 3.44
N ARG A 169 -15.80 -3.83 3.01
CA ARG A 169 -15.73 -2.47 3.54
C ARG A 169 -16.55 -2.36 4.85
N TYR A 170 -16.32 -1.32 5.62
CA TYR A 170 -17.00 -1.09 6.90
C TYR A 170 -18.53 -1.03 6.81
N ASP A 171 -19.07 -0.69 5.64
CA ASP A 171 -20.51 -0.66 5.34
C ASP A 171 -21.07 -2.03 4.92
N GLY A 172 -20.26 -3.07 4.96
CA GLY A 172 -20.61 -4.43 4.57
C GLY A 172 -20.50 -4.74 3.08
N ASN A 173 -20.20 -3.77 2.23
CA ASN A 173 -20.07 -3.99 0.80
C ASN A 173 -18.83 -4.83 0.46
N VAL A 174 -19.00 -5.77 -0.48
CA VAL A 174 -18.00 -6.75 -0.86
C VAL A 174 -17.38 -6.37 -2.21
N TYR A 175 -16.09 -6.10 -2.21
CA TYR A 175 -15.34 -5.68 -3.39
C TYR A 175 -14.28 -6.71 -3.80
N PRO A 176 -13.93 -6.82 -5.09
CA PRO A 176 -12.92 -7.76 -5.59
C PRO A 176 -11.53 -7.57 -4.99
N CYS A 177 -11.15 -6.33 -4.67
CA CYS A 177 -9.96 -5.93 -3.91
C CYS A 177 -10.04 -4.43 -3.58
N GLU A 178 -9.03 -3.88 -2.91
CA GLU A 178 -9.00 -2.46 -2.51
C GLU A 178 -9.09 -1.47 -3.69
N VAL A 179 -8.66 -1.86 -4.88
CA VAL A 179 -8.71 -0.99 -6.07
C VAL A 179 -10.13 -0.79 -6.56
N PHE A 180 -11.02 -1.76 -6.34
CA PHE A 180 -12.40 -1.73 -6.82
C PHE A 180 -13.38 -1.02 -5.88
N LYS A 181 -12.95 -0.58 -4.72
CA LYS A 181 -13.80 0.18 -3.78
C LYS A 181 -14.13 1.61 -4.23
N ASP A 182 -13.64 2.03 -5.38
CA ASP A 182 -13.92 3.32 -6.00
C ASP A 182 -15.15 3.20 -6.92
N ASP A 183 -16.09 4.12 -6.76
CA ASP A 183 -17.36 4.13 -7.50
C ASP A 183 -17.18 4.26 -9.02
N ILE A 184 -16.09 4.89 -9.47
CA ILE A 184 -15.78 5.01 -10.91
C ILE A 184 -15.62 3.63 -11.56
N LEU A 185 -14.90 2.70 -10.90
CA LEU A 185 -14.77 1.34 -11.44
C LEU A 185 -16.08 0.56 -11.40
N ASN A 186 -16.91 0.77 -10.39
CA ASN A 186 -18.19 0.11 -10.25
C ASN A 186 -19.13 0.53 -11.38
N SER A 187 -19.19 1.82 -11.71
CA SER A 187 -20.00 2.32 -12.82
C SER A 187 -19.61 1.69 -14.16
N LEU A 188 -18.32 1.44 -14.39
CA LEU A 188 -17.81 0.77 -15.59
C LEU A 188 -18.15 -0.72 -15.65
N LEU A 189 -18.40 -1.36 -14.51
CA LEU A 189 -18.75 -2.77 -14.44
C LEU A 189 -20.26 -3.00 -14.66
N GLY A 190 -21.08 -1.96 -14.50
CA GLY A 190 -22.54 -2.03 -14.61
C GLY A 190 -23.20 -2.93 -13.56
N CYS A 191 -22.55 -3.14 -12.43
CA CYS A 191 -23.00 -3.98 -11.32
C CYS A 191 -22.67 -3.31 -10.01
N GLU A 192 -23.57 -3.40 -9.04
CA GLU A 192 -23.37 -2.95 -7.68
C GLU A 192 -22.71 -4.06 -6.83
N PRO A 193 -21.92 -3.70 -5.80
CA PRO A 193 -21.36 -4.66 -4.86
C PRO A 193 -22.47 -5.30 -4.00
N ASP A 194 -22.35 -6.60 -3.75
CA ASP A 194 -23.18 -7.28 -2.77
C ASP A 194 -22.77 -6.90 -1.35
N ASN A 195 -23.68 -7.12 -0.37
CA ASN A 195 -23.47 -6.68 1.00
C ASN A 195 -23.66 -7.83 2.00
N VAL A 196 -22.69 -8.03 2.91
CA VAL A 196 -22.69 -9.12 3.90
C VAL A 196 -23.79 -9.00 4.97
N TRP A 197 -24.45 -7.85 5.08
CA TRP A 197 -25.62 -7.70 5.94
C TRP A 197 -26.89 -8.27 5.31
N ASN A 198 -26.90 -8.45 3.97
CA ASN A 198 -28.05 -8.94 3.22
C ASN A 198 -27.93 -10.43 2.85
N ASP A 199 -26.69 -10.95 2.80
CA ASP A 199 -26.44 -12.35 2.42
C ASP A 199 -25.13 -12.85 3.05
N SER A 200 -24.98 -14.17 3.14
CA SER A 200 -23.77 -14.78 3.68
C SER A 200 -22.56 -14.51 2.77
N PHE A 201 -21.38 -14.28 3.37
CA PHE A 201 -20.16 -14.07 2.60
C PHE A 201 -19.87 -15.25 1.64
N TYR A 202 -20.17 -16.48 2.06
CA TYR A 202 -19.99 -17.68 1.23
C TYR A 202 -20.88 -17.63 -0.02
N HIS A 203 -22.16 -17.28 0.14
CA HIS A 203 -23.09 -17.15 -0.98
C HIS A 203 -22.68 -16.01 -1.93
N ILE A 204 -22.33 -14.86 -1.40
CA ILE A 204 -21.78 -13.72 -2.18
C ILE A 204 -20.54 -14.15 -2.96
N TYR A 205 -19.58 -14.79 -2.30
CA TYR A 205 -18.34 -15.24 -2.95
C TYR A 205 -18.61 -16.15 -4.16
N GLN A 206 -19.55 -17.06 -4.04
CA GLN A 206 -19.87 -18.02 -5.09
C GLN A 206 -20.74 -17.42 -6.21
N ASN A 207 -21.73 -16.61 -5.87
CA ASN A 207 -22.84 -16.30 -6.77
C ASN A 207 -22.92 -14.83 -7.18
N SER A 208 -22.17 -13.92 -6.55
CA SER A 208 -22.21 -12.48 -6.85
C SER A 208 -22.06 -12.18 -8.35
N PRO A 209 -23.02 -11.52 -8.97
CA PRO A 209 -22.89 -11.06 -10.35
C PRO A 209 -21.70 -10.12 -10.52
N TYR A 210 -21.47 -9.23 -9.52
CA TYR A 210 -20.39 -8.27 -9.49
C TYR A 210 -18.99 -8.96 -9.47
N LEU A 211 -18.75 -9.89 -8.53
CA LEU A 211 -17.50 -10.64 -8.47
C LEU A 211 -17.27 -11.48 -9.73
N ASN A 212 -18.34 -12.08 -10.26
CA ASN A 212 -18.27 -12.91 -11.47
C ASN A 212 -17.95 -12.10 -12.74
N VAL A 213 -18.46 -10.87 -12.86
CA VAL A 213 -18.06 -9.96 -13.96
C VAL A 213 -16.57 -9.66 -13.87
N VAL A 214 -16.04 -9.35 -12.68
CA VAL A 214 -14.62 -9.07 -12.51
C VAL A 214 -13.75 -10.30 -12.81
N ARG A 215 -14.14 -11.49 -12.34
CA ARG A 215 -13.43 -12.75 -12.65
C ARG A 215 -13.30 -12.97 -14.16
N ARG A 216 -14.42 -12.85 -14.89
CA ARG A 216 -14.41 -13.02 -16.35
C ARG A 216 -13.53 -12.00 -17.06
N ARG A 217 -13.57 -10.72 -16.64
CA ARG A 217 -12.74 -9.67 -17.24
C ARG A 217 -11.25 -9.89 -16.95
N ILE A 218 -10.90 -10.35 -15.77
CA ILE A 218 -9.51 -10.71 -15.43
C ILE A 218 -9.02 -11.88 -16.29
N GLU A 219 -9.85 -12.90 -16.51
CA GLU A 219 -9.47 -14.03 -17.37
C GLU A 219 -9.29 -13.62 -18.84
N ALA A 220 -10.13 -12.73 -19.34
CA ALA A 220 -9.95 -12.16 -20.68
C ALA A 220 -8.66 -11.36 -20.78
N PHE A 221 -8.39 -10.49 -19.80
CA PHE A 221 -7.19 -9.66 -19.73
C PHE A 221 -5.89 -10.49 -19.65
N LYS A 222 -5.89 -11.60 -18.91
CA LYS A 222 -4.74 -12.53 -18.86
C LYS A 222 -4.39 -13.09 -20.24
N LYS A 223 -5.37 -13.27 -21.12
CA LYS A 223 -5.15 -13.79 -22.48
C LYS A 223 -4.60 -12.74 -23.44
N GLU A 224 -4.99 -11.47 -23.24
CA GLU A 224 -4.63 -10.38 -24.14
C GLU A 224 -3.24 -9.79 -23.85
N ASP A 225 -2.90 -9.50 -22.60
CA ASP A 225 -1.76 -8.64 -22.21
C ASP A 225 -0.64 -9.30 -21.36
N GLY A 226 -0.69 -10.60 -21.14
CA GLY A 226 0.42 -11.33 -20.55
C GLY A 226 0.85 -10.94 -19.12
N ASN A 227 0.00 -10.31 -18.29
CA ASN A 227 0.03 -10.47 -16.83
C ASN A 227 0.79 -9.55 -15.89
N GLU A 228 1.38 -8.48 -16.33
CA GLU A 228 2.22 -7.67 -15.42
C GLU A 228 1.48 -6.51 -14.75
N THR A 229 0.26 -6.21 -15.16
CA THR A 229 -0.47 -5.00 -14.75
C THR A 229 -1.68 -5.33 -13.86
N CYS A 230 -1.93 -4.50 -12.85
CA CYS A 230 -3.17 -4.57 -12.09
C CYS A 230 -4.37 -4.22 -12.99
N TYR A 231 -5.35 -5.13 -13.13
CA TYR A 231 -6.54 -4.92 -13.95
C TYR A 231 -7.27 -3.62 -13.58
N GLY A 232 -7.48 -3.36 -12.29
CA GLY A 232 -8.12 -2.13 -11.83
C GLY A 232 -7.32 -0.87 -12.21
N GLN A 233 -6.00 -0.90 -12.05
CA GLN A 233 -5.12 0.22 -12.45
C GLN A 233 -5.10 0.40 -13.97
N PHE A 234 -5.06 -0.68 -14.73
CA PHE A 234 -5.09 -0.62 -16.19
C PHE A 234 -6.37 0.07 -16.69
N LYS A 235 -7.53 -0.31 -16.17
CA LYS A 235 -8.80 0.31 -16.55
C LYS A 235 -8.91 1.77 -16.13
N MET A 236 -8.38 2.16 -14.97
CA MET A 236 -8.34 3.56 -14.53
C MET A 236 -7.40 4.43 -15.37
N VAL A 237 -6.36 3.86 -15.95
CA VAL A 237 -5.39 4.59 -16.79
C VAL A 237 -5.86 4.68 -18.25
N SER A 238 -6.76 3.78 -18.66
CA SER A 238 -7.30 3.72 -20.03
C SER A 238 -8.58 4.55 -20.20
N LEU A 239 -9.03 5.21 -19.13
CA LEU A 239 -10.09 6.21 -19.14
C LEU A 239 -9.49 7.61 -19.28
#